data_5702e74bc0ee9bbe5dde8ae97d8d0255
#
_entry.id   5702e74bc0ee9bbe5dde8ae97d8d0255
#
_cell.length_a   1.000
_cell.length_b   1.000
_cell.length_c   1.000
_cell.angle_alpha   90.00
_cell.angle_beta   90.00
_cell.angle_gamma   90.00
#
_symmetry.space_group_name_H-M   'P 1'
#
loop_
_entity.id
_entity.type
_entity.pdbx_description
1 polymer ?
#
loop_
_entity_poly.entity_id
_entity_poly.type
_entity_poly.pdbx_seq_one_letter_code
_entity_poly.pdbx_strand_id
1 'polypeptide(L)'
;IEDQEFSSVRPLIDWLDYNGYTVITKPAKEFDDGEGRRKLKRNMHIELAIDAMEFAEHVDQIVLFSGDGDFRPLVQAVQRRGVHVTVVSSMSSQPPMIADELRRQADVFTDLLELKSKIGRDPSERAAPREPRQHAPKFLQRATAMASKSDDDGFDD
;
A
#
# COMPACT_ATOMS: atom_id res chain seq x y z
N ILE A 1 -11.71 14.45 10.38
CA ILE A 1 -11.50 14.12 8.95
C ILE A 1 -10.26 13.23 8.79
N GLU A 2 -9.20 13.43 9.60
CA GLU A 2 -7.97 12.61 9.56
C GLU A 2 -8.19 11.15 9.96
N ASP A 3 -9.06 10.88 10.92
CA ASP A 3 -9.34 9.52 11.40
C ASP A 3 -10.06 8.65 10.37
N GLN A 4 -10.83 9.22 9.44
CA GLN A 4 -11.60 8.44 8.45
C GLN A 4 -10.74 7.96 7.28
N GLU A 5 -9.80 8.77 6.77
CA GLU A 5 -8.91 8.32 5.68
C GLU A 5 -7.91 7.27 6.16
N PHE A 6 -7.37 7.42 7.37
CA PHE A 6 -6.48 6.43 7.97
C PHE A 6 -7.20 5.12 8.27
N SER A 7 -8.45 5.19 8.70
CA SER A 7 -9.31 4.03 8.94
C SER A 7 -9.57 3.21 7.66
N SER A 8 -9.67 3.83 6.48
CA SER A 8 -9.95 3.13 5.22
C SER A 8 -8.74 2.35 4.67
N VAL A 9 -7.52 2.80 4.95
CA VAL A 9 -6.28 2.18 4.45
C VAL A 9 -5.72 1.15 5.44
N ARG A 10 -6.08 1.22 6.70
CA ARG A 10 -5.55 0.33 7.74
C ARG A 10 -5.69 -1.17 7.43
N PRO A 11 -6.83 -1.67 6.94
CA PRO A 11 -6.94 -3.08 6.59
C PRO A 11 -5.95 -3.54 5.50
N LEU A 12 -5.60 -2.64 4.57
CA LEU A 12 -4.59 -2.91 3.55
C LEU A 12 -3.18 -2.97 4.16
N ILE A 13 -2.86 -2.04 5.06
CA ILE A 13 -1.57 -2.00 5.76
C ILE A 13 -1.40 -3.28 6.57
N ASP A 14 -2.39 -3.65 7.37
CA ASP A 14 -2.39 -4.85 8.19
C ASP A 14 -2.25 -6.13 7.33
N TRP A 15 -2.91 -6.14 6.16
CA TRP A 15 -2.80 -7.26 5.21
C TRP A 15 -1.40 -7.35 4.60
N LEU A 16 -0.81 -6.23 4.22
CA LEU A 16 0.55 -6.19 3.66
C LEU A 16 1.57 -6.69 4.69
N ASP A 17 1.50 -6.18 5.92
CA ASP A 17 2.39 -6.58 7.01
C ASP A 17 2.26 -8.08 7.31
N TYR A 18 1.03 -8.59 7.41
CA TYR A 18 0.76 -10.01 7.61
C TYR A 18 1.31 -10.91 6.49
N ASN A 19 1.38 -10.40 5.25
CA ASN A 19 1.91 -11.13 4.10
C ASN A 19 3.42 -10.91 3.88
N GLY A 20 4.14 -10.35 4.84
CA GLY A 20 5.59 -10.23 4.84
C GLY A 20 6.13 -9.05 4.03
N TYR A 21 5.29 -8.06 3.71
CA TYR A 21 5.74 -6.80 3.13
C TYR A 21 6.26 -5.88 4.22
N THR A 22 7.38 -5.22 3.98
CA THR A 22 7.83 -4.13 4.84
C THR A 22 7.00 -2.89 4.58
N VAL A 23 6.23 -2.45 5.58
CA VAL A 23 5.36 -1.28 5.47
C VAL A 23 5.93 -0.12 6.27
N ILE A 24 6.28 0.95 5.58
CA ILE A 24 6.78 2.18 6.20
C ILE A 24 5.68 3.23 6.18
N THR A 25 5.31 3.71 7.35
CA THR A 25 4.29 4.74 7.52
C THR A 25 4.90 5.99 8.16
N LYS A 26 4.41 7.15 7.76
CA LYS A 26 4.84 8.44 8.30
C LYS A 26 3.62 9.31 8.56
N PRO A 27 3.52 9.94 9.75
CA PRO A 27 2.45 10.87 10.01
C PRO A 27 2.55 12.06 9.06
N ALA A 28 1.42 12.45 8.45
CA ALA A 28 1.36 13.64 7.63
C ALA A 28 1.63 14.87 8.51
N LYS A 29 2.56 15.74 8.08
CA LYS A 29 2.81 17.00 8.76
C LYS A 29 2.04 18.11 8.05
N GLU A 30 1.20 18.82 8.81
CA GLU A 30 0.57 20.03 8.35
C GLU A 30 1.54 21.21 8.50
N PHE A 31 1.64 22.00 7.46
CA PHE A 31 2.36 23.27 7.46
C PHE A 31 1.39 24.38 7.07
N ASP A 32 1.44 25.45 7.83
CA ASP A 32 0.79 26.70 7.44
C ASP A 32 1.74 27.43 6.48
N ASP A 33 1.26 27.77 5.27
CA ASP A 33 2.07 28.48 4.27
C ASP A 33 2.14 29.99 4.50
N GLY A 34 1.65 30.47 5.65
CA GLY A 34 1.61 31.88 6.00
C GLY A 34 0.46 32.66 5.33
N GLU A 35 -0.28 32.05 4.42
CA GLU A 35 -1.47 32.59 3.78
C GLU A 35 -2.78 31.99 4.37
N GLY A 36 -2.68 31.25 5.48
CA GLY A 36 -3.80 30.57 6.13
C GLY A 36 -4.27 29.31 5.41
N ARG A 37 -3.48 28.79 4.47
CA ARG A 37 -3.75 27.53 3.79
C ARG A 37 -2.91 26.42 4.40
N ARG A 38 -3.56 25.38 4.89
CA ARG A 38 -2.89 24.17 5.38
C ARG A 38 -2.42 23.32 4.22
N LYS A 39 -1.10 23.17 4.07
CA LYS A 39 -0.49 22.24 3.10
C LYS A 39 -0.03 20.98 3.82
N LEU A 40 -0.50 19.83 3.37
CA LEU A 40 0.01 18.54 3.82
C LEU A 40 1.30 18.20 3.03
N LYS A 41 2.42 18.14 3.75
CA LYS A 41 3.65 17.62 3.16
C LYS A 41 3.72 16.11 3.43
N ARG A 42 3.47 15.34 2.37
CA ARG A 42 3.61 13.88 2.36
C ARG A 42 4.80 13.56 1.45
N ASN A 43 5.95 13.31 2.03
CA ASN A 43 7.14 12.96 1.25
C ASN A 43 7.85 11.79 1.94
N MET A 44 7.89 10.65 1.23
CA MET A 44 8.54 9.41 1.64
C MET A 44 9.81 9.13 0.82
N HIS A 45 10.33 10.12 0.08
CA HIS A 45 11.43 9.92 -0.85
C HIS A 45 12.72 9.53 -0.11
N ILE A 46 12.95 10.08 1.08
CA ILE A 46 14.16 9.78 1.86
C ILE A 46 14.12 8.37 2.39
N GLU A 47 13.00 7.95 2.97
CA GLU A 47 12.80 6.62 3.51
C GLU A 47 12.99 5.56 2.41
N LEU A 48 12.32 5.75 1.26
CA LEU A 48 12.46 4.86 0.11
C LEU A 48 13.90 4.85 -0.44
N ALA A 49 14.58 6.00 -0.47
CA ALA A 49 15.96 6.06 -0.96
C ALA A 49 16.92 5.32 -0.04
N ILE A 50 16.74 5.42 1.27
CA ILE A 50 17.58 4.70 2.25
C ILE A 50 17.39 3.19 2.07
N ASP A 51 16.15 2.72 2.07
CA ASP A 51 15.84 1.30 1.91
C ASP A 51 16.36 0.75 0.59
N ALA A 52 16.15 1.46 -0.53
CA ALA A 52 16.64 1.03 -1.82
C ALA A 52 18.18 0.93 -1.87
N MET A 53 18.89 1.83 -1.18
CA MET A 53 20.35 1.81 -1.10
C MET A 53 20.86 0.67 -0.22
N GLU A 54 20.17 0.33 0.86
CA GLU A 54 20.48 -0.83 1.72
C GLU A 54 20.22 -2.14 0.97
N PHE A 55 19.05 -2.27 0.32
CA PHE A 55 18.73 -3.46 -0.48
C PHE A 55 19.66 -3.65 -1.68
N ALA A 56 20.19 -2.57 -2.26
CA ALA A 56 21.13 -2.64 -3.39
C ALA A 56 22.41 -3.43 -3.08
N GLU A 57 22.71 -3.73 -1.81
CA GLU A 57 23.86 -4.58 -1.42
C GLU A 57 23.52 -6.08 -1.47
N HIS A 58 22.23 -6.43 -1.60
CA HIS A 58 21.75 -7.81 -1.44
C HIS A 58 20.89 -8.31 -2.60
N VAL A 59 20.62 -7.47 -3.60
CA VAL A 59 19.75 -7.81 -4.74
C VAL A 59 20.41 -7.48 -6.08
N ASP A 60 20.06 -8.22 -7.10
CA ASP A 60 20.51 -7.98 -8.48
C ASP A 60 19.58 -7.05 -9.27
N GLN A 61 18.34 -6.88 -8.79
CA GLN A 61 17.34 -6.07 -9.47
C GLN A 61 16.41 -5.38 -8.46
N ILE A 62 16.08 -4.11 -8.76
CA ILE A 62 15.05 -3.34 -8.07
C ILE A 62 13.97 -2.95 -9.08
N VAL A 63 12.70 -3.14 -8.68
CA VAL A 63 11.54 -2.67 -9.42
C VAL A 63 10.91 -1.50 -8.67
N LEU A 64 11.05 -0.30 -9.22
CA LEU A 64 10.56 0.94 -8.63
C LEU A 64 9.22 1.33 -9.26
N PHE A 65 8.15 1.33 -8.48
CA PHE A 65 6.84 1.85 -8.85
C PHE A 65 6.77 3.34 -8.50
N SER A 66 7.24 4.19 -9.39
CA SER A 66 7.20 5.64 -9.25
C SER A 66 7.31 6.34 -10.60
N GLY A 67 6.75 7.53 -10.68
CA GLY A 67 6.95 8.42 -11.83
C GLY A 67 7.71 9.70 -11.48
N ASP A 68 8.13 9.83 -10.22
CA ASP A 68 8.72 11.05 -9.71
C ASP A 68 10.19 11.20 -10.13
N GLY A 69 10.51 12.30 -10.83
CA GLY A 69 11.85 12.63 -11.31
C GLY A 69 12.89 12.76 -10.20
N ASP A 70 12.48 13.07 -8.97
CA ASP A 70 13.36 13.16 -7.80
C ASP A 70 14.08 11.85 -7.51
N PHE A 71 13.57 10.71 -8.00
CA PHE A 71 14.25 9.41 -7.86
C PHE A 71 15.32 9.12 -8.90
N ARG A 72 15.52 10.00 -9.92
CA ARG A 72 16.60 9.80 -10.88
C ARG A 72 17.98 9.62 -10.25
N PRO A 73 18.42 10.46 -9.27
CA PRO A 73 19.72 10.28 -8.61
C PRO A 73 19.81 8.95 -7.84
N LEU A 74 18.72 8.49 -7.24
CA LEU A 74 18.66 7.19 -6.57
C LEU A 74 18.88 6.05 -7.57
N VAL A 75 18.13 6.03 -8.68
CA VAL A 75 18.29 5.01 -9.74
C VAL A 75 19.73 4.98 -10.23
N GLN A 76 20.31 6.13 -10.52
CA GLN A 76 21.72 6.23 -10.93
C GLN A 76 22.69 5.68 -9.86
N ALA A 77 22.42 5.92 -8.57
CA ALA A 77 23.27 5.44 -7.48
C ALA A 77 23.20 3.91 -7.33
N VAL A 78 22.01 3.34 -7.47
CA VAL A 78 21.75 1.90 -7.43
C VAL A 78 22.42 1.20 -8.62
N GLN A 79 22.28 1.74 -9.83
CA GLN A 79 22.91 1.21 -11.04
C GLN A 79 24.45 1.20 -10.95
N ARG A 80 25.07 2.22 -10.31
CA ARG A 80 26.51 2.22 -10.06
C ARG A 80 27.00 1.09 -9.16
N ARG A 81 26.09 0.47 -8.40
CA ARG A 81 26.37 -0.74 -7.59
C ARG A 81 26.17 -2.04 -8.38
N GLY A 82 25.84 -1.95 -9.66
CA GLY A 82 25.62 -3.11 -10.53
C GLY A 82 24.20 -3.68 -10.46
N VAL A 83 23.26 -2.99 -9.78
CA VAL A 83 21.88 -3.42 -9.65
C VAL A 83 21.05 -2.91 -10.83
N HIS A 84 20.31 -3.80 -11.47
CA HIS A 84 19.42 -3.48 -12.59
C HIS A 84 18.12 -2.81 -12.08
N VAL A 85 17.73 -1.68 -12.65
CA VAL A 85 16.55 -0.94 -12.20
C VAL A 85 15.46 -0.91 -13.27
N THR A 86 14.32 -1.50 -12.94
CA THR A 86 13.08 -1.38 -13.72
C THR A 86 12.18 -0.33 -13.08
N VAL A 87 11.77 0.69 -13.85
CA VAL A 87 10.79 1.68 -13.41
C VAL A 87 9.43 1.35 -13.99
N VAL A 88 8.41 1.33 -13.14
CA VAL A 88 7.02 1.08 -13.52
C VAL A 88 6.20 2.32 -13.22
N SER A 89 5.56 2.89 -14.25
CA SER A 89 4.68 4.06 -14.13
C SER A 89 3.72 4.14 -15.31
N SER A 90 2.93 5.20 -15.42
CA SER A 90 1.97 5.39 -16.52
C SER A 90 2.37 6.54 -17.43
N MET A 91 2.46 6.24 -18.72
CA MET A 91 2.53 7.26 -19.80
C MET A 91 1.16 7.63 -20.31
N SER A 92 0.18 6.77 -20.11
CA SER A 92 -1.17 6.92 -20.68
C SER A 92 -2.09 7.80 -19.84
N SER A 93 -1.67 8.24 -18.65
CA SER A 93 -2.39 9.23 -17.85
C SER A 93 -2.21 10.64 -18.43
N GLN A 94 -3.17 11.54 -18.17
CA GLN A 94 -3.07 12.94 -18.58
C GLN A 94 -3.17 13.85 -17.35
N PRO A 95 -2.07 14.53 -16.98
CA PRO A 95 -0.72 14.43 -17.55
C PRO A 95 -0.05 13.07 -17.30
N PRO A 96 0.99 12.71 -18.07
CA PRO A 96 1.77 11.50 -17.81
C PRO A 96 2.30 11.49 -16.37
N MET A 97 2.24 10.34 -15.70
CA MET A 97 2.72 10.19 -14.32
C MET A 97 4.22 9.91 -14.24
N ILE A 98 4.92 9.83 -15.36
CA ILE A 98 6.36 9.58 -15.43
C ILE A 98 7.11 10.81 -15.86
N ALA A 99 8.11 11.22 -15.10
CA ALA A 99 9.08 12.23 -15.50
C ALA A 99 10.05 11.63 -16.54
N ASP A 100 10.32 12.38 -17.60
CA ASP A 100 11.13 11.92 -18.73
C ASP A 100 12.57 11.57 -18.31
N GLU A 101 13.15 12.35 -17.38
CA GLU A 101 14.47 12.08 -16.82
C GLU A 101 14.57 10.78 -16.05
N LEU A 102 13.53 10.40 -15.30
CA LEU A 102 13.50 9.12 -14.59
C LEU A 102 13.34 7.95 -15.57
N ARG A 103 12.45 8.11 -16.56
CA ARG A 103 12.24 7.11 -17.59
C ARG A 103 13.52 6.80 -18.37
N ARG A 104 14.29 7.83 -18.73
CA ARG A 104 15.55 7.68 -19.48
C ARG A 104 16.66 7.09 -18.64
N GLN A 105 16.62 7.29 -17.32
CA GLN A 105 17.62 6.75 -16.40
C GLN A 105 17.42 5.25 -16.15
N ALA A 106 16.19 4.75 -16.18
CA ALA A 106 15.89 3.34 -15.94
C ALA A 106 16.53 2.41 -16.98
N ASP A 107 16.99 1.23 -16.56
CA ASP A 107 17.45 0.18 -17.49
C ASP A 107 16.26 -0.38 -18.29
N VAL A 108 15.11 -0.52 -17.63
CA VAL A 108 13.84 -0.90 -18.25
C VAL A 108 12.72 0.00 -17.72
N PHE A 109 11.87 0.45 -18.64
CA PHE A 109 10.62 1.10 -18.30
C PHE A 109 9.44 0.21 -18.69
N THR A 110 8.47 0.07 -17.79
CA THR A 110 7.25 -0.69 -18.02
C THR A 110 6.03 0.20 -17.79
N ASP A 111 5.15 0.32 -18.79
CA ASP A 111 3.89 1.04 -18.63
C ASP A 111 2.89 0.20 -17.83
N LEU A 112 2.18 0.84 -16.88
CA LEU A 112 1.18 0.18 -16.03
C LEU A 112 0.04 -0.47 -16.83
N LEU A 113 -0.35 0.10 -17.99
CA LEU A 113 -1.38 -0.51 -18.85
C LEU A 113 -0.87 -1.81 -19.47
N GLU A 114 0.39 -1.82 -19.91
CA GLU A 114 1.01 -3.02 -20.43
C GLU A 114 1.14 -4.09 -19.36
N LEU A 115 1.59 -3.70 -18.16
CA LEU A 115 1.66 -4.60 -17.01
C LEU A 115 0.29 -5.15 -16.64
N LYS A 116 -0.75 -4.30 -16.63
CA LYS A 116 -2.13 -4.73 -16.34
C LYS A 116 -2.61 -5.81 -17.30
N SER A 117 -2.25 -5.77 -18.57
CA SER A 117 -2.64 -6.79 -19.55
C SER A 117 -2.04 -8.16 -19.26
N LYS A 118 -0.86 -8.19 -18.61
CA LYS A 118 -0.11 -9.41 -18.31
C LYS A 118 -0.48 -10.04 -16.96
N ILE A 119 -0.79 -9.21 -15.95
CA ILE A 119 -1.03 -9.67 -14.57
C ILE A 119 -2.44 -9.36 -14.05
N GLY A 120 -3.23 -8.60 -14.81
CA GLY A 120 -4.60 -8.25 -14.43
C GLY A 120 -5.48 -9.49 -14.38
N ARG A 121 -6.26 -9.63 -13.31
CA ARG A 121 -7.32 -10.63 -13.25
C ARG A 121 -8.48 -10.19 -14.14
N ASP A 122 -9.07 -11.14 -14.86
CA ASP A 122 -10.31 -10.90 -15.59
C ASP A 122 -11.42 -10.49 -14.60
N PRO A 123 -12.11 -9.35 -14.82
CA PRO A 123 -13.22 -8.94 -13.96
C PRO A 123 -14.34 -9.98 -13.86
N SER A 124 -14.49 -10.84 -14.87
CA SER A 124 -15.46 -11.95 -14.88
C SER A 124 -15.08 -13.08 -13.92
N GLU A 125 -13.80 -13.21 -13.57
CA GLU A 125 -13.29 -14.18 -12.59
C GLU A 125 -13.41 -13.69 -11.13
N ARG A 126 -13.92 -12.49 -10.90
CA ARG A 126 -14.27 -12.08 -9.54
C ARG A 126 -15.33 -13.03 -9.04
N ALA A 127 -14.92 -13.98 -8.19
CA ALA A 127 -15.85 -14.81 -7.45
C ALA A 127 -16.96 -13.91 -6.89
N ALA A 128 -18.22 -14.29 -7.11
CA ALA A 128 -19.37 -13.61 -6.54
C ALA A 128 -19.09 -13.27 -5.06
N PRO A 129 -19.56 -12.12 -4.55
CA PRO A 129 -19.36 -11.75 -3.16
C PRO A 129 -19.67 -12.98 -2.30
N ARG A 130 -18.68 -13.46 -1.55
CA ARG A 130 -18.92 -14.58 -0.63
C ARG A 130 -20.04 -14.13 0.29
N GLU A 131 -21.18 -14.78 0.21
CA GLU A 131 -22.27 -14.55 1.15
C GLU A 131 -21.69 -14.60 2.56
N PRO A 132 -22.06 -13.66 3.44
CA PRO A 132 -21.57 -13.69 4.81
C PRO A 132 -21.93 -15.06 5.38
N ARG A 133 -20.92 -15.81 5.82
CA ARG A 133 -21.12 -17.14 6.42
C ARG A 133 -22.04 -16.95 7.63
N GLN A 134 -23.31 -17.28 7.47
CA GLN A 134 -24.34 -17.18 8.51
C GLN A 134 -24.15 -18.19 9.65
N HIS A 135 -23.04 -18.92 9.66
CA HIS A 135 -22.76 -19.88 10.72
C HIS A 135 -21.58 -19.41 11.57
N ALA A 136 -21.88 -18.70 12.66
CA ALA A 136 -20.93 -18.61 13.75
C ALA A 136 -20.54 -20.04 14.16
N PRO A 137 -19.23 -20.27 14.42
CA PRO A 137 -18.77 -21.58 14.87
C PRO A 137 -19.58 -22.09 16.07
N LYS A 138 -19.93 -23.38 16.09
CA LYS A 138 -20.81 -23.99 17.10
C LYS A 138 -20.38 -23.69 18.55
N PHE A 139 -19.10 -23.43 18.82
CA PHE A 139 -18.60 -23.09 20.14
C PHE A 139 -19.04 -21.69 20.61
N LEU A 140 -19.23 -20.72 19.69
CA LEU A 140 -19.73 -19.37 20.02
C LEU A 140 -21.25 -19.39 20.27
N GLN A 141 -21.98 -20.28 19.60
CA GLN A 141 -23.43 -20.46 19.83
C GLN A 141 -23.72 -21.06 21.22
N ARG A 142 -22.78 -21.82 21.77
CA ARG A 142 -22.92 -22.41 23.12
C ARG A 142 -22.69 -21.39 24.24
N ALA A 143 -21.83 -20.39 24.01
CA ALA A 143 -21.56 -19.34 25.01
C ALA A 143 -22.76 -18.39 25.18
N THR A 144 -23.46 -18.06 24.10
CA THR A 144 -24.67 -17.22 24.16
C THR A 144 -25.87 -17.96 24.76
N ALA A 145 -25.98 -19.28 24.59
CA ALA A 145 -27.03 -20.08 25.21
C ALA A 145 -26.86 -20.31 26.71
N MET A 146 -25.65 -20.21 27.25
CA MET A 146 -25.38 -20.27 28.69
C MET A 146 -25.59 -18.91 29.39
N ALA A 147 -25.36 -17.80 28.72
CA ALA A 147 -25.58 -16.47 29.27
C ALA A 147 -27.08 -16.11 29.45
N SER A 148 -27.96 -16.70 28.66
CA SER A 148 -29.41 -16.45 28.75
C SER A 148 -30.13 -17.32 29.82
N LYS A 149 -29.44 -18.19 30.52
CA LYS A 149 -30.02 -19.08 31.54
C LYS A 149 -29.78 -18.66 32.98
N SER A 150 -29.05 -17.59 33.21
CA SER A 150 -28.68 -17.10 34.56
C SER A 150 -29.55 -15.97 35.09
N ASP A 151 -30.55 -15.50 34.33
CA ASP A 151 -31.39 -14.36 34.75
C ASP A 151 -32.82 -14.71 35.14
N ASP A 152 -33.11 -16.02 35.33
CA ASP A 152 -34.48 -16.47 35.69
C ASP A 152 -34.52 -17.29 37.01
N ASP A 153 -33.70 -16.98 37.98
CA ASP A 153 -33.90 -17.47 39.35
C ASP A 153 -34.40 -16.31 40.20
N GLY A 154 -35.74 -16.37 40.42
CA GLY A 154 -36.53 -15.43 41.13
C GLY A 154 -36.10 -15.19 42.57
N PHE A 155 -36.36 -14.02 43.03
CA PHE A 155 -36.49 -13.66 44.44
C PHE A 155 -37.97 -13.32 44.69
N ASP A 156 -38.73 -14.36 45.08
CA ASP A 156 -39.92 -14.21 45.88
C ASP A 156 -39.49 -14.34 47.38
N ASP A 157 -39.60 -13.21 48.10
CA ASP A 157 -40.13 -13.08 49.47
C ASP A 157 -40.14 -11.62 49.87
#